data_cf69005ea6ece4fe2d62dd73be8c07cf
#
_entry.id   cf69005ea6ece4fe2d62dd73be8c07cf
#
_cell.length_a   1.000
_cell.length_b   1.000
_cell.length_c   1.000
_cell.angle_alpha   90.00
_cell.angle_beta   90.00
_cell.angle_gamma   90.00
#
_symmetry.space_group_name_H-M   'P 1'
#
loop_
_entity.id
_entity.type
_entity.pdbx_description
1 polymer ?
#
loop_
_entity_poly.entity_id
_entity_poly.type
_entity_poly.pdbx_seq_one_letter_code
_entity_poly.pdbx_strand_id
1 'polypeptide(L)'
;MEQVMQVIDQLRFAWGLLLAEWIFFYKAVPKKKNFFFRALLVIAGCSILSLLQLPLRDGILYTAFPPAAMFVLLGVAGFLTNLFTLAGAKFCFQTTWTNLMSRCLLGACLERVVTVFLRSWIVMIWFPSLDNEHPVIYLAVLIVLYAIVYGLGATFLALRYRRDILPQGTEDRILCLLYMASAVVLAVVSGYASTIAEWSLKSVWAYPELGEDGLAILYFVSSMQAVIAGIIFSFQYILYRVASLRQEAGELNHLLAEKSRQYAVSRGNIALINRRCHELKMQLSEVEQKCGPLSSDLVRSAKQAVQVYDAAVHTGNATLDTFLTEKNLLCVREKIRLSCTVSARNLEQIDRVDLYALLDTTMEIAITGVLGCDDPEKQIISLSISQHRNQLLIGVEYYVQANDAVEESETQNAAKSELEWIAGRYNGNIQISCDGGIERIYIVLLTE
;
A
#
# COMPACT_ATOMS: atom_id res chain seq x y z
N MET A 1 -38.49 -32.82 2.67
CA MET A 1 -38.09 -31.51 3.23
C MET A 1 -36.58 -31.50 3.53
N GLU A 2 -36.04 -32.56 4.13
CA GLU A 2 -34.63 -32.71 4.48
C GLU A 2 -33.67 -32.53 3.28
N GLN A 3 -33.91 -33.23 2.16
CA GLN A 3 -33.12 -33.10 0.93
C GLN A 3 -33.10 -31.65 0.37
N VAL A 4 -34.23 -30.94 0.44
CA VAL A 4 -34.30 -29.55 0.00
C VAL A 4 -33.45 -28.63 0.91
N MET A 5 -33.45 -28.90 2.21
CA MET A 5 -32.62 -28.16 3.17
C MET A 5 -31.13 -28.39 2.94
N GLN A 6 -30.72 -29.63 2.65
CA GLN A 6 -29.34 -29.98 2.31
C GLN A 6 -28.86 -29.25 1.04
N VAL A 7 -29.71 -29.21 -0.01
CA VAL A 7 -29.44 -28.44 -1.23
C VAL A 7 -29.23 -26.97 -0.94
N ILE A 8 -30.12 -26.37 -0.13
CA ILE A 8 -30.03 -24.96 0.21
C ILE A 8 -28.79 -24.66 1.04
N ASP A 9 -28.46 -25.49 2.03
CA ASP A 9 -27.26 -25.29 2.86
C ASP A 9 -25.98 -25.41 2.03
N GLN A 10 -25.95 -26.32 1.07
CA GLN A 10 -24.83 -26.48 0.16
C GLN A 10 -24.66 -25.28 -0.78
N LEU A 11 -25.75 -24.74 -1.34
CA LEU A 11 -25.73 -23.53 -2.15
C LEU A 11 -25.33 -22.30 -1.33
N ARG A 12 -25.80 -22.22 -0.10
CA ARG A 12 -25.43 -21.16 0.84
C ARG A 12 -23.92 -21.10 1.07
N PHE A 13 -23.28 -22.27 1.28
CA PHE A 13 -21.85 -22.38 1.44
C PHE A 13 -21.10 -21.84 0.21
N ALA A 14 -21.49 -22.28 -0.99
CA ALA A 14 -20.86 -21.86 -2.25
C ALA A 14 -21.01 -20.34 -2.49
N TRP A 15 -22.20 -19.81 -2.24
CA TRP A 15 -22.47 -18.36 -2.39
C TRP A 15 -21.81 -17.54 -1.29
N GLY A 16 -21.75 -18.04 -0.06
CA GLY A 16 -21.05 -17.42 1.05
C GLY A 16 -19.56 -17.26 0.76
N LEU A 17 -18.94 -18.31 0.20
CA LEU A 17 -17.54 -18.29 -0.22
C LEU A 17 -17.28 -17.23 -1.31
N LEU A 18 -18.11 -17.23 -2.37
CA LEU A 18 -18.01 -16.23 -3.44
C LEU A 18 -18.20 -14.79 -2.92
N LEU A 19 -19.18 -14.56 -2.05
CA LEU A 19 -19.41 -13.26 -1.45
C LEU A 19 -18.24 -12.81 -0.58
N ALA A 20 -17.71 -13.72 0.26
CA ALA A 20 -16.56 -13.44 1.12
C ALA A 20 -15.32 -13.07 0.29
N GLU A 21 -15.03 -13.81 -0.79
CA GLU A 21 -13.93 -13.51 -1.70
C GLU A 21 -14.14 -12.18 -2.44
N TRP A 22 -15.35 -11.93 -2.97
CA TRP A 22 -15.63 -10.73 -3.77
C TRP A 22 -15.61 -9.43 -2.97
N ILE A 23 -15.83 -9.48 -1.67
CA ILE A 23 -15.65 -8.33 -0.78
C ILE A 23 -14.23 -7.77 -0.90
N PHE A 24 -13.21 -8.63 -0.97
CA PHE A 24 -11.81 -8.20 -1.11
C PHE A 24 -11.45 -7.67 -2.51
N PHE A 25 -12.28 -7.98 -3.53
CA PHE A 25 -12.10 -7.44 -4.89
C PHE A 25 -12.91 -6.16 -5.14
N TYR A 26 -14.00 -5.96 -4.39
CA TYR A 26 -14.91 -4.83 -4.61
C TYR A 26 -14.21 -3.50 -4.37
N LYS A 27 -14.24 -2.59 -5.37
CA LYS A 27 -13.58 -1.28 -5.40
C LYS A 27 -12.03 -1.30 -5.38
N ALA A 28 -11.39 -2.45 -5.15
CA ALA A 28 -9.95 -2.54 -5.05
C ALA A 28 -9.27 -3.01 -6.35
N VAL A 29 -10.03 -3.70 -7.22
CA VAL A 29 -9.50 -4.31 -8.45
C VAL A 29 -10.38 -3.95 -9.65
N PRO A 30 -9.80 -3.55 -10.79
CA PRO A 30 -10.56 -3.24 -11.99
C PRO A 30 -11.30 -4.47 -12.51
N LYS A 31 -12.57 -4.26 -12.91
CA LYS A 31 -13.45 -5.28 -13.47
C LYS A 31 -13.18 -5.44 -14.95
N LYS A 32 -13.24 -6.67 -15.45
CA LYS A 32 -13.17 -6.92 -16.91
C LYS A 32 -14.47 -6.53 -17.63
N LYS A 33 -14.38 -6.32 -18.94
CA LYS A 33 -15.57 -6.08 -19.79
C LYS A 33 -16.61 -7.18 -19.59
N ASN A 34 -17.89 -6.84 -19.58
CA ASN A 34 -19.03 -7.74 -19.35
C ASN A 34 -18.98 -8.45 -17.97
N PHE A 35 -18.56 -7.72 -16.94
CA PHE A 35 -18.44 -8.26 -15.58
C PHE A 35 -19.70 -8.98 -15.10
N PHE A 36 -20.89 -8.40 -15.26
CA PHE A 36 -22.14 -8.98 -14.78
C PHE A 36 -22.44 -10.35 -15.42
N PHE A 37 -22.22 -10.49 -16.72
CA PHE A 37 -22.40 -11.77 -17.42
C PHE A 37 -21.40 -12.82 -16.93
N ARG A 38 -20.13 -12.44 -16.75
CA ARG A 38 -19.08 -13.31 -16.24
C ARG A 38 -19.37 -13.74 -14.78
N ALA A 39 -19.81 -12.81 -13.96
CA ALA A 39 -20.20 -13.07 -12.59
C ALA A 39 -21.35 -14.08 -12.49
N LEU A 40 -22.38 -13.92 -13.34
CA LEU A 40 -23.50 -14.85 -13.40
C LEU A 40 -23.06 -16.25 -13.81
N LEU A 41 -22.15 -16.37 -14.79
CA LEU A 41 -21.57 -17.66 -15.19
C LEU A 41 -20.77 -18.32 -14.04
N VAL A 42 -20.00 -17.54 -13.27
CA VAL A 42 -19.24 -18.04 -12.12
C VAL A 42 -20.19 -18.51 -11.02
N ILE A 43 -21.23 -17.75 -10.70
CA ILE A 43 -22.24 -18.12 -9.70
C ILE A 43 -22.95 -19.42 -10.13
N ALA A 44 -23.37 -19.52 -11.39
CA ALA A 44 -24.03 -20.71 -11.93
C ALA A 44 -23.09 -21.93 -11.89
N GLY A 45 -21.84 -21.78 -12.34
CA GLY A 45 -20.83 -22.85 -12.31
C GLY A 45 -20.50 -23.31 -10.89
N CYS A 46 -20.36 -22.37 -9.95
CA CYS A 46 -20.13 -22.66 -8.55
C CYS A 46 -21.33 -23.41 -7.92
N SER A 47 -22.55 -23.01 -8.28
CA SER A 47 -23.78 -23.70 -7.85
C SER A 47 -23.84 -25.13 -8.38
N ILE A 48 -23.52 -25.34 -9.66
CA ILE A 48 -23.50 -26.68 -10.27
C ILE A 48 -22.43 -27.55 -9.58
N LEU A 49 -21.20 -27.02 -9.41
CA LEU A 49 -20.13 -27.74 -8.74
C LEU A 49 -20.51 -28.12 -7.31
N SER A 50 -21.16 -27.22 -6.59
CA SER A 50 -21.64 -27.44 -5.24
C SER A 50 -22.71 -28.54 -5.20
N LEU A 51 -23.66 -28.54 -6.13
CA LEU A 51 -24.69 -29.57 -6.23
C LEU A 51 -24.12 -30.95 -6.60
N LEU A 52 -23.08 -31.03 -7.43
CA LEU A 52 -22.38 -32.27 -7.76
C LEU A 52 -21.68 -32.90 -6.53
N GLN A 53 -21.41 -32.12 -5.49
CA GLN A 53 -20.82 -32.60 -4.24
C GLN A 53 -21.84 -33.07 -3.21
N LEU A 54 -23.15 -32.88 -3.45
CA LEU A 54 -24.21 -33.37 -2.55
C LEU A 54 -24.08 -34.86 -2.21
N PRO A 55 -23.86 -35.79 -3.17
CA PRO A 55 -23.76 -37.20 -2.86
C PRO A 55 -22.61 -37.55 -1.90
N LEU A 56 -21.54 -36.74 -1.86
CA LEU A 56 -20.43 -36.91 -0.92
C LEU A 56 -20.83 -36.64 0.53
N ARG A 57 -21.89 -35.87 0.74
CA ARG A 57 -22.44 -35.51 2.06
C ARG A 57 -23.65 -36.31 2.43
N ASP A 58 -24.36 -36.89 1.46
CA ASP A 58 -25.46 -37.80 1.73
C ASP A 58 -24.90 -39.08 2.35
N GLY A 59 -25.45 -39.51 3.50
CA GLY A 59 -24.96 -40.59 4.32
C GLY A 59 -24.74 -41.96 3.61
N ILE A 60 -25.17 -42.11 2.38
CA ILE A 60 -25.02 -43.32 1.56
C ILE A 60 -23.54 -43.63 1.27
N LEU A 61 -22.72 -42.62 0.94
CA LEU A 61 -21.29 -42.81 0.65
C LEU A 61 -20.47 -43.11 1.93
N TYR A 62 -20.90 -42.59 3.08
CA TYR A 62 -20.25 -42.90 4.36
C TYR A 62 -20.38 -44.38 4.78
N THR A 63 -21.37 -45.09 4.29
CA THR A 63 -21.50 -46.53 4.52
C THR A 63 -20.68 -47.37 3.54
N ALA A 64 -20.36 -46.80 2.37
CA ALA A 64 -19.64 -47.47 1.31
C ALA A 64 -18.11 -47.30 1.39
N PHE A 65 -17.60 -46.22 2.01
CA PHE A 65 -16.18 -45.95 2.08
C PHE A 65 -15.67 -45.83 3.53
N PRO A 66 -14.42 -46.22 3.79
CA PRO A 66 -13.81 -46.02 5.10
C PRO A 66 -13.64 -44.53 5.42
N PRO A 67 -13.66 -44.12 6.72
CA PRO A 67 -13.56 -42.69 7.14
C PRO A 67 -12.38 -41.96 6.55
N ALA A 68 -11.23 -42.64 6.39
CA ALA A 68 -10.03 -42.06 5.78
C ALA A 68 -10.23 -41.69 4.30
N ALA A 69 -10.97 -42.49 3.53
CA ALA A 69 -11.28 -42.18 2.13
C ALA A 69 -12.26 -41.00 2.02
N MET A 70 -13.26 -40.97 2.90
CA MET A 70 -14.20 -39.84 2.96
C MET A 70 -13.51 -38.50 3.32
N PHE A 71 -12.57 -38.56 4.25
CA PHE A 71 -11.73 -37.41 4.58
C PHE A 71 -11.01 -36.85 3.34
N VAL A 72 -10.36 -37.72 2.57
CA VAL A 72 -9.65 -37.32 1.35
C VAL A 72 -10.63 -36.78 0.30
N LEU A 73 -11.77 -37.45 0.07
CA LEU A 73 -12.78 -37.00 -0.90
C LEU A 73 -13.36 -35.62 -0.55
N LEU A 74 -13.71 -35.38 0.71
CA LEU A 74 -14.23 -34.07 1.15
C LEU A 74 -13.16 -32.99 1.09
N GLY A 75 -11.91 -33.32 1.45
CA GLY A 75 -10.78 -32.39 1.31
C GLY A 75 -10.53 -32.00 -0.14
N VAL A 76 -10.53 -32.96 -1.05
CA VAL A 76 -10.38 -32.72 -2.50
C VAL A 76 -11.56 -31.91 -3.04
N ALA A 77 -12.79 -32.23 -2.66
CA ALA A 77 -13.99 -31.49 -3.07
C ALA A 77 -13.91 -30.02 -2.63
N GLY A 78 -13.52 -29.77 -1.38
CA GLY A 78 -13.32 -28.41 -0.85
C GLY A 78 -12.19 -27.67 -1.57
N PHE A 79 -11.09 -28.36 -1.88
CA PHE A 79 -9.99 -27.77 -2.65
C PHE A 79 -10.42 -27.40 -4.08
N LEU A 80 -11.15 -28.29 -4.76
CA LEU A 80 -11.69 -28.03 -6.10
C LEU A 80 -12.63 -26.83 -6.10
N THR A 81 -13.46 -26.68 -5.06
CA THR A 81 -14.33 -25.50 -4.94
C THR A 81 -13.51 -24.21 -4.82
N ASN A 82 -12.50 -24.17 -3.97
CA ASN A 82 -11.61 -23.01 -3.85
C ASN A 82 -10.83 -22.73 -5.16
N LEU A 83 -10.40 -23.76 -5.87
CA LEU A 83 -9.74 -23.60 -7.17
C LEU A 83 -10.69 -23.03 -8.23
N PHE A 84 -11.95 -23.47 -8.23
CA PHE A 84 -12.99 -22.96 -9.13
C PHE A 84 -13.32 -21.49 -8.84
N THR A 85 -13.45 -21.09 -7.57
CA THR A 85 -13.70 -19.68 -7.20
C THR A 85 -12.51 -18.81 -7.55
N LEU A 86 -11.27 -19.30 -7.37
CA LEU A 86 -10.05 -18.62 -7.81
C LEU A 86 -10.04 -18.39 -9.33
N ALA A 87 -10.35 -19.42 -10.12
CA ALA A 87 -10.46 -19.31 -11.58
C ALA A 87 -11.57 -18.33 -11.98
N GLY A 88 -12.72 -18.39 -11.31
CA GLY A 88 -13.83 -17.46 -11.48
C GLY A 88 -13.47 -16.01 -11.17
N ALA A 89 -12.72 -15.77 -10.10
CA ALA A 89 -12.22 -14.44 -9.78
C ALA A 89 -11.24 -13.93 -10.87
N LYS A 90 -10.34 -14.77 -11.40
CA LYS A 90 -9.47 -14.41 -12.53
C LYS A 90 -10.25 -14.14 -13.81
N PHE A 91 -11.37 -14.81 -14.00
CA PHE A 91 -12.26 -14.59 -15.14
C PHE A 91 -13.00 -13.25 -15.05
N CYS A 92 -13.35 -12.80 -13.84
CA CYS A 92 -14.12 -11.57 -13.59
C CYS A 92 -13.25 -10.32 -13.42
N PHE A 93 -12.06 -10.44 -12.79
CA PHE A 93 -11.22 -9.32 -12.40
C PHE A 93 -9.88 -9.30 -13.15
N GLN A 94 -9.31 -8.09 -13.28
CA GLN A 94 -8.02 -7.87 -13.94
C GLN A 94 -6.94 -7.68 -12.86
N THR A 95 -6.25 -8.75 -12.50
CA THR A 95 -5.24 -8.73 -11.43
C THR A 95 -4.13 -9.76 -11.65
N THR A 96 -3.00 -9.61 -10.98
CA THR A 96 -1.90 -10.58 -10.95
C THR A 96 -2.29 -11.85 -10.18
N TRP A 97 -1.61 -12.96 -10.43
CA TRP A 97 -1.89 -14.23 -9.74
C TRP A 97 -1.66 -14.15 -8.23
N THR A 98 -0.60 -13.48 -7.80
CA THR A 98 -0.27 -13.31 -6.38
C THR A 98 -1.37 -12.57 -5.62
N ASN A 99 -1.83 -11.44 -6.17
CA ASN A 99 -2.90 -10.65 -5.58
C ASN A 99 -4.25 -11.41 -5.60
N LEU A 100 -4.51 -12.17 -6.67
CA LEU A 100 -5.69 -13.02 -6.78
C LEU A 100 -5.71 -14.07 -5.68
N MET A 101 -4.63 -14.86 -5.55
CA MET A 101 -4.52 -15.93 -4.56
C MET A 101 -4.64 -15.42 -3.13
N SER A 102 -3.96 -14.31 -2.81
CA SER A 102 -4.06 -13.69 -1.49
C SER A 102 -5.48 -13.32 -1.12
N ARG A 103 -6.20 -12.65 -2.03
CA ARG A 103 -7.58 -12.18 -1.77
C ARG A 103 -8.58 -13.33 -1.69
N CYS A 104 -8.49 -14.33 -2.57
CA CYS A 104 -9.34 -15.52 -2.49
C CYS A 104 -9.10 -16.29 -1.20
N LEU A 105 -7.84 -16.46 -0.78
CA LEU A 105 -7.54 -17.15 0.47
C LEU A 105 -8.06 -16.38 1.70
N LEU A 106 -7.92 -15.04 1.73
CA LEU A 106 -8.50 -14.20 2.77
C LEU A 106 -10.04 -14.36 2.83
N GLY A 107 -10.68 -14.39 1.67
CA GLY A 107 -12.12 -14.62 1.55
C GLY A 107 -12.53 -15.99 2.07
N ALA A 108 -11.78 -17.04 1.71
CA ALA A 108 -12.04 -18.41 2.19
C ALA A 108 -11.86 -18.53 3.72
N CYS A 109 -10.84 -17.89 4.29
CA CYS A 109 -10.65 -17.84 5.74
C CYS A 109 -11.81 -17.08 6.43
N LEU A 110 -12.22 -15.95 5.87
CA LEU A 110 -13.34 -15.17 6.39
C LEU A 110 -14.63 -15.98 6.38
N GLU A 111 -14.93 -16.66 5.29
CA GLU A 111 -16.12 -17.54 5.18
C GLU A 111 -16.11 -18.59 6.28
N ARG A 112 -14.98 -19.25 6.53
CA ARG A 112 -14.87 -20.28 7.57
C ARG A 112 -15.12 -19.74 8.97
N VAL A 113 -14.50 -18.62 9.31
CA VAL A 113 -14.70 -17.96 10.61
C VAL A 113 -16.15 -17.55 10.78
N VAL A 114 -16.75 -16.92 9.77
CA VAL A 114 -18.15 -16.47 9.81
C VAL A 114 -19.11 -17.67 9.93
N THR A 115 -18.90 -18.72 9.17
CA THR A 115 -19.75 -19.92 9.20
C THR A 115 -19.70 -20.58 10.58
N VAL A 116 -18.52 -20.79 11.16
CA VAL A 116 -18.38 -21.36 12.50
C VAL A 116 -19.03 -20.48 13.54
N PHE A 117 -18.79 -19.18 13.50
CA PHE A 117 -19.33 -18.23 14.46
C PHE A 117 -20.87 -18.17 14.39
N LEU A 118 -21.43 -18.03 13.20
CA LEU A 118 -22.90 -17.92 13.05
C LEU A 118 -23.62 -19.23 13.29
N ARG A 119 -23.15 -20.33 12.69
CA ARG A 119 -23.84 -21.62 12.77
C ARG A 119 -23.59 -22.32 14.09
N SER A 120 -22.33 -22.53 14.49
CA SER A 120 -21.99 -23.33 15.64
C SER A 120 -22.15 -22.56 16.98
N TRP A 121 -21.83 -21.26 16.99
CA TRP A 121 -21.87 -20.49 18.25
C TRP A 121 -23.19 -19.75 18.45
N ILE A 122 -23.69 -19.05 17.44
CA ILE A 122 -24.93 -18.27 17.63
C ILE A 122 -26.15 -19.18 17.53
N VAL A 123 -26.34 -19.86 16.41
CA VAL A 123 -27.60 -20.56 16.17
C VAL A 123 -27.71 -21.83 17.01
N MET A 124 -26.68 -22.65 17.11
CA MET A 124 -26.73 -23.90 17.89
C MET A 124 -26.79 -23.66 19.40
N ILE A 125 -26.14 -22.61 19.93
CA ILE A 125 -26.17 -22.32 21.37
C ILE A 125 -27.51 -21.69 21.77
N TRP A 126 -27.98 -20.73 20.96
CA TRP A 126 -29.18 -19.95 21.33
C TRP A 126 -30.50 -20.58 20.87
N PHE A 127 -30.45 -21.40 19.83
CA PHE A 127 -31.64 -22.02 19.23
C PHE A 127 -31.36 -23.47 18.81
N PRO A 128 -31.03 -24.39 19.76
CA PRO A 128 -30.52 -25.74 19.45
C PRO A 128 -31.55 -26.64 18.73
N SER A 129 -32.88 -26.37 18.86
CA SER A 129 -33.93 -27.15 18.19
C SER A 129 -34.48 -26.48 16.92
N LEU A 130 -33.98 -25.28 16.56
CA LEU A 130 -34.62 -24.47 15.52
C LEU A 130 -34.49 -25.11 14.11
N ASP A 131 -33.41 -25.81 13.84
CA ASP A 131 -33.17 -26.49 12.55
C ASP A 131 -34.09 -27.70 12.35
N ASN A 132 -34.46 -28.38 13.42
CA ASN A 132 -35.33 -29.58 13.40
C ASN A 132 -36.82 -29.21 13.43
N GLU A 133 -37.20 -28.25 14.30
CA GLU A 133 -38.60 -27.88 14.51
C GLU A 133 -39.12 -26.90 13.44
N HIS A 134 -38.29 -25.94 13.06
CA HIS A 134 -38.67 -24.87 12.13
C HIS A 134 -37.58 -24.57 11.09
N PRO A 135 -37.28 -25.49 10.16
CA PRO A 135 -36.17 -25.38 9.22
C PRO A 135 -36.22 -24.14 8.31
N VAL A 136 -37.44 -23.65 7.98
CA VAL A 136 -37.58 -22.44 7.16
C VAL A 136 -37.18 -21.18 7.97
N ILE A 137 -37.55 -21.13 9.26
CA ILE A 137 -37.20 -20.01 10.15
C ILE A 137 -35.68 -20.03 10.38
N TYR A 138 -35.10 -21.20 10.63
CA TYR A 138 -33.65 -21.39 10.74
C TYR A 138 -32.90 -20.80 9.54
N LEU A 139 -33.31 -21.16 8.33
CA LEU A 139 -32.72 -20.68 7.10
C LEU A 139 -32.83 -19.15 6.94
N ALA A 140 -34.03 -18.60 7.23
CA ALA A 140 -34.27 -17.15 7.18
C ALA A 140 -33.36 -16.40 8.17
N VAL A 141 -33.23 -16.88 9.39
CA VAL A 141 -32.33 -16.30 10.41
C VAL A 141 -30.89 -16.35 9.95
N LEU A 142 -30.42 -17.48 9.43
CA LEU A 142 -29.07 -17.59 8.89
C LEU A 142 -28.80 -16.59 7.75
N ILE A 143 -29.70 -16.50 6.76
CA ILE A 143 -29.53 -15.58 5.63
C ILE A 143 -29.42 -14.13 6.13
N VAL A 144 -30.27 -13.73 7.09
CA VAL A 144 -30.22 -12.38 7.67
C VAL A 144 -28.90 -12.13 8.39
N LEU A 145 -28.45 -13.08 9.22
CA LEU A 145 -27.19 -12.96 9.96
C LEU A 145 -25.98 -12.88 9.00
N TYR A 146 -25.94 -13.72 7.98
CA TYR A 146 -24.88 -13.64 6.95
C TYR A 146 -24.92 -12.31 6.21
N ALA A 147 -26.09 -11.80 5.83
CA ALA A 147 -26.24 -10.51 5.16
C ALA A 147 -25.70 -9.36 6.04
N ILE A 148 -26.00 -9.39 7.35
CA ILE A 148 -25.49 -8.39 8.30
C ILE A 148 -23.97 -8.46 8.42
N VAL A 149 -23.41 -9.65 8.67
CA VAL A 149 -21.97 -9.82 8.90
C VAL A 149 -21.17 -9.50 7.64
N TYR A 150 -21.60 -9.99 6.48
CA TYR A 150 -20.92 -9.66 5.22
C TYR A 150 -21.13 -8.20 4.81
N GLY A 151 -22.27 -7.61 5.07
CA GLY A 151 -22.54 -6.18 4.84
C GLY A 151 -21.64 -5.29 5.69
N LEU A 152 -21.55 -5.55 7.00
CA LEU A 152 -20.66 -4.82 7.91
C LEU A 152 -19.17 -5.09 7.56
N GLY A 153 -18.83 -6.35 7.27
CA GLY A 153 -17.47 -6.71 6.82
C GLY A 153 -17.06 -6.00 5.53
N ALA A 154 -17.96 -5.94 4.55
CA ALA A 154 -17.72 -5.25 3.29
C ALA A 154 -17.48 -3.74 3.49
N THR A 155 -18.26 -3.08 4.36
CA THR A 155 -18.08 -1.65 4.64
C THR A 155 -16.78 -1.39 5.40
N PHE A 156 -16.48 -2.17 6.42
CA PHE A 156 -15.27 -2.03 7.23
C PHE A 156 -14.00 -2.32 6.41
N LEU A 157 -13.97 -3.44 5.68
CA LEU A 157 -12.83 -3.83 4.87
C LEU A 157 -12.66 -2.92 3.65
N ALA A 158 -13.74 -2.49 3.00
CA ALA A 158 -13.67 -1.56 1.89
C ALA A 158 -13.10 -0.19 2.30
N LEU A 159 -13.36 0.27 3.53
CA LEU A 159 -12.78 1.51 4.05
C LEU A 159 -11.30 1.36 4.35
N ARG A 160 -10.88 0.23 4.90
CA ARG A 160 -9.49 0.01 5.32
C ARG A 160 -8.57 -0.44 4.18
N TYR A 161 -9.07 -1.27 3.25
CA TYR A 161 -8.33 -1.78 2.08
C TYR A 161 -8.32 -0.83 0.87
N ARG A 162 -9.03 0.28 0.93
CA ARG A 162 -9.11 1.25 -0.18
C ARG A 162 -7.77 1.94 -0.48
N ARG A 163 -6.84 1.98 0.48
CA ARG A 163 -5.54 2.65 0.35
C ARG A 163 -4.39 1.71 -0.05
N ASP A 164 -4.52 0.42 0.17
CA ASP A 164 -3.42 -0.52 0.01
C ASP A 164 -3.69 -1.43 -1.20
N ILE A 165 -3.47 -0.90 -2.38
CA ILE A 165 -3.39 -1.70 -3.60
C ILE A 165 -2.03 -2.39 -3.57
N LEU A 166 -2.02 -3.73 -3.49
CA LEU A 166 -0.80 -4.50 -3.77
C LEU A 166 -0.26 -4.05 -5.14
N PRO A 167 1.02 -3.74 -5.23
CA PRO A 167 1.64 -3.30 -6.47
C PRO A 167 1.37 -4.31 -7.58
N GLN A 168 0.93 -3.82 -8.71
CA GLN A 168 0.53 -4.62 -9.87
C GLN A 168 1.71 -5.27 -10.61
N GLY A 169 2.87 -5.43 -10.01
CA GLY A 169 4.07 -5.80 -10.75
C GLY A 169 4.91 -6.97 -10.23
N THR A 170 4.80 -7.36 -8.98
CA THR A 170 5.66 -8.42 -8.43
C THR A 170 4.94 -9.76 -8.40
N GLU A 171 5.17 -10.59 -9.42
CA GLU A 171 4.90 -12.03 -9.33
C GLU A 171 6.02 -12.66 -8.49
N ASP A 172 5.87 -12.63 -7.18
CA ASP A 172 6.76 -13.34 -6.29
C ASP A 172 6.31 -14.81 -6.23
N ARG A 173 7.09 -15.70 -6.88
CA ARG A 173 6.81 -17.14 -6.94
C ARG A 173 6.77 -17.78 -5.55
N ILE A 174 7.62 -17.30 -4.63
CA ILE A 174 7.65 -17.81 -3.25
C ILE A 174 6.33 -17.45 -2.53
N LEU A 175 5.85 -16.26 -2.72
CA LEU A 175 4.58 -15.81 -2.14
C LEU A 175 3.39 -16.60 -2.69
N CYS A 176 3.36 -16.89 -3.99
CA CYS A 176 2.35 -17.77 -4.59
C CYS A 176 2.39 -19.19 -4.00
N LEU A 177 3.57 -19.77 -3.79
CA LEU A 177 3.72 -21.08 -3.17
C LEU A 177 3.22 -21.08 -1.72
N LEU A 178 3.52 -20.05 -0.94
CA LEU A 178 3.02 -19.90 0.43
C LEU A 178 1.48 -19.80 0.47
N TYR A 179 0.89 -19.05 -0.47
CA TYR A 179 -0.57 -18.98 -0.58
C TYR A 179 -1.19 -20.33 -0.96
N MET A 180 -0.60 -21.05 -1.91
CA MET A 180 -1.06 -22.39 -2.27
C MET A 180 -0.95 -23.37 -1.10
N ALA A 181 0.17 -23.38 -0.37
CA ALA A 181 0.36 -24.21 0.81
C ALA A 181 -0.70 -23.90 1.88
N SER A 182 -0.98 -22.63 2.15
CA SER A 182 -2.02 -22.20 3.09
C SER A 182 -3.43 -22.64 2.66
N ALA A 183 -3.73 -22.59 1.36
CA ALA A 183 -5.00 -23.06 0.81
C ALA A 183 -5.17 -24.59 0.96
N VAL A 184 -4.10 -25.35 0.74
CA VAL A 184 -4.10 -26.80 0.97
C VAL A 184 -4.33 -27.11 2.45
N VAL A 185 -3.64 -26.44 3.36
CA VAL A 185 -3.84 -26.62 4.81
C VAL A 185 -5.30 -26.33 5.19
N LEU A 186 -5.86 -25.22 4.70
CA LEU A 186 -7.26 -24.86 4.96
C LEU A 186 -8.23 -25.93 4.43
N ALA A 187 -8.00 -26.47 3.23
CA ALA A 187 -8.82 -27.52 2.63
C ALA A 187 -8.74 -28.82 3.42
N VAL A 188 -7.54 -29.23 3.85
CA VAL A 188 -7.32 -30.44 4.67
C VAL A 188 -8.02 -30.32 6.02
N VAL A 189 -7.82 -29.20 6.72
CA VAL A 189 -8.48 -28.95 8.01
C VAL A 189 -9.99 -28.90 7.87
N SER A 190 -10.50 -28.30 6.80
CA SER A 190 -11.94 -28.26 6.51
C SER A 190 -12.50 -29.65 6.24
N GLY A 191 -11.82 -30.48 5.45
CA GLY A 191 -12.22 -31.87 5.18
C GLY A 191 -12.24 -32.72 6.45
N TYR A 192 -11.21 -32.60 7.28
CA TYR A 192 -11.12 -33.28 8.56
C TYR A 192 -12.25 -32.89 9.52
N ALA A 193 -12.50 -31.60 9.68
CA ALA A 193 -13.56 -31.09 10.52
C ALA A 193 -14.95 -31.55 10.04
N SER A 194 -15.20 -31.56 8.73
CA SER A 194 -16.46 -32.04 8.16
C SER A 194 -16.67 -33.53 8.43
N THR A 195 -15.62 -34.36 8.28
CA THR A 195 -15.70 -35.78 8.54
C THR A 195 -15.99 -36.09 10.00
N ILE A 196 -15.30 -35.41 10.94
CA ILE A 196 -15.55 -35.61 12.37
C ILE A 196 -16.95 -35.11 12.76
N ALA A 197 -17.37 -33.98 12.24
CA ALA A 197 -18.70 -33.42 12.52
C ALA A 197 -19.81 -34.41 12.11
N GLU A 198 -19.70 -35.01 10.93
CA GLU A 198 -20.66 -36.02 10.45
C GLU A 198 -20.59 -37.32 11.25
N TRP A 199 -19.38 -37.75 11.60
CA TRP A 199 -19.21 -38.95 12.45
C TRP A 199 -19.80 -38.71 13.85
N SER A 200 -19.55 -37.56 14.45
CA SER A 200 -20.08 -37.17 15.73
C SER A 200 -21.63 -37.10 15.75
N LEU A 201 -22.23 -36.47 14.73
CA LEU A 201 -23.68 -36.42 14.57
C LEU A 201 -24.28 -37.84 14.46
N LYS A 202 -23.67 -38.71 13.66
CA LYS A 202 -24.14 -40.12 13.54
C LYS A 202 -24.02 -40.91 14.83
N SER A 203 -22.95 -40.69 15.62
CA SER A 203 -22.80 -41.33 16.93
C SER A 203 -23.86 -40.86 17.93
N VAL A 204 -24.25 -39.61 17.91
CA VAL A 204 -25.36 -39.04 18.72
C VAL A 204 -26.68 -39.67 18.36
N TRP A 205 -26.96 -39.90 17.06
CA TRP A 205 -28.19 -40.54 16.60
C TRP A 205 -28.23 -42.04 16.91
N ALA A 206 -27.05 -42.73 16.82
CA ALA A 206 -26.95 -44.14 17.09
C ALA A 206 -26.92 -44.49 18.60
N TYR A 207 -26.41 -43.58 19.41
CA TYR A 207 -26.26 -43.74 20.86
C TYR A 207 -26.68 -42.46 21.57
N PRO A 208 -28.00 -42.29 21.87
CA PRO A 208 -28.52 -41.05 22.53
C PRO A 208 -27.87 -40.76 23.87
N GLU A 209 -27.31 -41.75 24.56
CA GLU A 209 -26.57 -41.57 25.82
C GLU A 209 -25.25 -40.82 25.66
N LEU A 210 -24.68 -40.75 24.45
CA LEU A 210 -23.46 -40.02 24.09
C LEU A 210 -23.76 -38.62 23.53
N GLY A 211 -25.03 -38.17 23.60
CA GLY A 211 -25.48 -36.93 22.95
C GLY A 211 -24.73 -35.68 23.38
N GLU A 212 -24.45 -35.51 24.65
CA GLU A 212 -23.70 -34.38 25.18
C GLU A 212 -22.23 -34.41 24.75
N ASP A 213 -21.57 -35.56 24.77
CA ASP A 213 -20.18 -35.74 24.36
C ASP A 213 -20.01 -35.53 22.84
N GLY A 214 -20.95 -36.02 22.04
CA GLY A 214 -20.94 -35.81 20.58
C GLY A 214 -21.07 -34.36 20.18
N LEU A 215 -21.93 -33.60 20.86
CA LEU A 215 -22.06 -32.16 20.66
C LEU A 215 -20.80 -31.39 21.11
N ALA A 216 -20.20 -31.78 22.24
CA ALA A 216 -18.96 -31.18 22.72
C ALA A 216 -17.81 -31.37 21.72
N ILE A 217 -17.67 -32.56 21.12
CA ILE A 217 -16.68 -32.84 20.06
C ILE A 217 -16.92 -31.95 18.84
N LEU A 218 -18.18 -31.82 18.40
CA LEU A 218 -18.55 -30.95 17.27
C LEU A 218 -18.16 -29.49 17.51
N TYR A 219 -18.45 -28.95 18.70
CA TYR A 219 -18.06 -27.59 19.08
C TYR A 219 -16.56 -27.42 19.13
N PHE A 220 -15.85 -28.39 19.72
CA PHE A 220 -14.40 -28.36 19.80
C PHE A 220 -13.75 -28.32 18.41
N VAL A 221 -14.15 -29.24 17.52
CA VAL A 221 -13.60 -29.34 16.15
C VAL A 221 -13.93 -28.08 15.33
N SER A 222 -15.15 -27.58 15.43
CA SER A 222 -15.57 -26.35 14.76
C SER A 222 -14.76 -25.13 15.26
N SER A 223 -14.55 -25.03 16.57
CA SER A 223 -13.75 -23.96 17.18
C SER A 223 -12.29 -24.04 16.74
N MET A 224 -11.69 -25.23 16.70
CA MET A 224 -10.33 -25.45 16.19
C MET A 224 -10.19 -25.01 14.73
N GLN A 225 -11.19 -25.32 13.90
CA GLN A 225 -11.22 -24.89 12.50
C GLN A 225 -11.24 -23.35 12.37
N ALA A 226 -12.04 -22.66 13.20
CA ALA A 226 -12.09 -21.21 13.20
C ALA A 226 -10.77 -20.59 13.67
N VAL A 227 -10.13 -21.16 14.69
CA VAL A 227 -8.81 -20.70 15.18
C VAL A 227 -7.76 -20.86 14.08
N ILE A 228 -7.69 -22.02 13.42
CA ILE A 228 -6.73 -22.25 12.33
C ILE A 228 -6.98 -21.27 11.17
N ALA A 229 -8.24 -21.07 10.76
CA ALA A 229 -8.59 -20.10 9.74
C ALA A 229 -8.20 -18.67 10.15
N GLY A 230 -8.39 -18.30 11.41
CA GLY A 230 -7.98 -17.00 11.98
C GLY A 230 -6.45 -16.82 11.98
N ILE A 231 -5.70 -17.87 12.31
CA ILE A 231 -4.22 -17.86 12.25
C ILE A 231 -3.75 -17.66 10.80
N ILE A 232 -4.31 -18.43 9.85
CA ILE A 232 -3.98 -18.29 8.42
C ILE A 232 -4.32 -16.89 7.94
N PHE A 233 -5.48 -16.36 8.30
CA PHE A 233 -5.89 -14.99 7.96
C PHE A 233 -4.91 -13.94 8.49
N SER A 234 -4.52 -14.04 9.76
CA SER A 234 -3.55 -13.13 10.40
C SER A 234 -2.18 -13.22 9.74
N PHE A 235 -1.72 -14.43 9.45
CA PHE A 235 -0.45 -14.67 8.76
C PHE A 235 -0.46 -14.05 7.34
N GLN A 236 -1.53 -14.25 6.59
CA GLN A 236 -1.71 -13.65 5.26
C GLN A 236 -1.73 -12.13 5.32
N TYR A 237 -2.39 -11.55 6.31
CA TYR A 237 -2.40 -10.11 6.52
C TYR A 237 -1.00 -9.56 6.80
N ILE A 238 -0.22 -10.25 7.66
CA ILE A 238 1.17 -9.88 7.96
C ILE A 238 2.04 -9.96 6.70
N LEU A 239 1.96 -11.07 5.94
CA LEU A 239 2.71 -11.21 4.68
C LEU A 239 2.39 -10.08 3.69
N TYR A 240 1.11 -9.76 3.54
CA TYR A 240 0.65 -8.66 2.73
C TYR A 240 1.27 -7.32 3.18
N ARG A 241 1.22 -7.04 4.49
CA ARG A 241 1.75 -5.80 5.06
C ARG A 241 3.25 -5.67 4.88
N VAL A 242 3.99 -6.76 5.09
CA VAL A 242 5.44 -6.81 4.87
C VAL A 242 5.79 -6.59 3.40
N ALA A 243 5.05 -7.19 2.46
CA ALA A 243 5.27 -6.99 1.03
C ALA A 243 5.03 -5.53 0.61
N SER A 244 3.94 -4.90 1.09
CA SER A 244 3.63 -3.49 0.85
C SER A 244 4.74 -2.57 1.37
N LEU A 245 5.18 -2.76 2.62
CA LEU A 245 6.25 -1.95 3.21
C LEU A 245 7.59 -2.10 2.47
N ARG A 246 7.93 -3.32 2.02
CA ARG A 246 9.15 -3.54 1.23
C ARG A 246 9.13 -2.79 -0.10
N GLN A 247 7.97 -2.71 -0.73
CA GLN A 247 7.85 -1.96 -1.97
C GLN A 247 7.96 -0.45 -1.75
N GLU A 248 7.25 0.11 -0.77
CA GLU A 248 7.38 1.52 -0.42
C GLU A 248 8.85 1.88 -0.12
N ALA A 249 9.54 1.03 0.67
CA ALA A 249 10.96 1.19 0.93
C ALA A 249 11.83 1.08 -0.35
N GLY A 250 11.46 0.20 -1.28
CA GLY A 250 12.14 0.06 -2.58
C GLY A 250 12.00 1.31 -3.45
N GLU A 251 10.81 1.88 -3.54
CA GLU A 251 10.54 3.11 -4.28
C GLU A 251 11.32 4.30 -3.71
N LEU A 252 11.30 4.45 -2.37
CA LEU A 252 12.05 5.49 -1.69
C LEU A 252 13.56 5.34 -1.89
N ASN A 253 14.10 4.11 -1.81
CA ASN A 253 15.51 3.87 -2.08
C ASN A 253 15.89 4.20 -3.53
N HIS A 254 15.00 3.94 -4.48
CA HIS A 254 15.23 4.31 -5.89
C HIS A 254 15.28 5.84 -6.05
N LEU A 255 14.36 6.58 -5.43
CA LEU A 255 14.35 8.04 -5.46
C LEU A 255 15.62 8.62 -4.84
N LEU A 256 16.07 8.09 -3.71
CA LEU A 256 17.33 8.52 -3.08
C LEU A 256 18.55 8.23 -3.94
N ALA A 257 18.59 7.07 -4.60
CA ALA A 257 19.69 6.74 -5.53
C ALA A 257 19.70 7.70 -6.72
N GLU A 258 18.54 8.11 -7.22
CA GLU A 258 18.43 9.09 -8.30
C GLU A 258 18.89 10.49 -7.84
N LYS A 259 18.45 10.95 -6.66
CA LYS A 259 18.91 12.23 -6.07
C LYS A 259 20.42 12.21 -5.79
N SER A 260 20.96 11.09 -5.30
CA SER A 260 22.41 10.94 -5.13
C SER A 260 23.17 11.08 -6.43
N ARG A 261 22.66 10.47 -7.50
CA ARG A 261 23.25 10.60 -8.84
C ARG A 261 23.18 12.04 -9.36
N GLN A 262 22.03 12.70 -9.19
CA GLN A 262 21.83 14.09 -9.56
C GLN A 262 22.81 15.01 -8.81
N TYR A 263 22.97 14.83 -7.51
CA TYR A 263 23.95 15.54 -6.69
C TYR A 263 25.38 15.36 -7.20
N ALA A 264 25.79 14.13 -7.53
CA ALA A 264 27.11 13.85 -8.03
C ALA A 264 27.37 14.55 -9.38
N VAL A 265 26.38 14.56 -10.29
CA VAL A 265 26.46 15.25 -11.59
C VAL A 265 26.53 16.75 -11.39
N SER A 266 25.68 17.33 -10.54
CA SER A 266 25.65 18.76 -10.23
C SER A 266 27.01 19.22 -9.66
N ARG A 267 27.51 18.50 -8.65
CA ARG A 267 28.84 18.80 -8.08
C ARG A 267 29.96 18.76 -9.14
N GLY A 268 29.93 17.78 -10.05
CA GLY A 268 30.90 17.69 -11.14
C GLY A 268 30.81 18.89 -12.10
N ASN A 269 29.59 19.29 -12.47
CA ASN A 269 29.36 20.43 -13.35
C ASN A 269 29.79 21.75 -12.71
N ILE A 270 29.50 21.98 -11.45
CA ILE A 270 29.92 23.19 -10.72
C ILE A 270 31.45 23.24 -10.62
N ALA A 271 32.12 22.14 -10.31
CA ALA A 271 33.56 22.10 -10.27
C ALA A 271 34.17 22.44 -11.64
N LEU A 272 33.56 21.96 -12.73
CA LEU A 272 33.99 22.29 -14.11
C LEU A 272 33.76 23.78 -14.42
N ILE A 273 32.58 24.33 -14.07
CA ILE A 273 32.26 25.76 -14.28
C ILE A 273 33.28 26.63 -13.53
N ASN A 274 33.52 26.36 -12.26
CA ASN A 274 34.46 27.10 -11.43
C ASN A 274 35.86 27.11 -12.01
N ARG A 275 36.32 25.92 -12.49
CA ARG A 275 37.61 25.79 -13.16
C ARG A 275 37.68 26.64 -14.45
N ARG A 276 36.61 26.59 -15.27
CA ARG A 276 36.57 27.39 -16.52
C ARG A 276 36.46 28.89 -16.26
N CYS A 277 35.72 29.29 -15.24
CA CYS A 277 35.68 30.72 -14.81
C CYS A 277 37.06 31.21 -14.35
N HIS A 278 37.79 30.37 -13.61
CA HIS A 278 39.14 30.71 -13.20
C HIS A 278 40.13 30.84 -14.40
N GLU A 279 40.07 29.89 -15.35
CA GLU A 279 40.84 29.94 -16.59
C GLU A 279 40.53 31.22 -17.41
N LEU A 280 39.22 31.56 -17.56
CA LEU A 280 38.77 32.80 -18.23
C LEU A 280 39.27 34.05 -17.55
N LYS A 281 39.25 34.15 -16.21
CA LYS A 281 39.76 35.28 -15.46
C LYS A 281 41.27 35.48 -15.70
N MET A 282 42.02 34.42 -15.71
CA MET A 282 43.45 34.44 -16.02
C MET A 282 43.71 34.99 -17.43
N GLN A 283 42.99 34.46 -18.43
CA GLN A 283 43.07 34.94 -19.81
C GLN A 283 42.66 36.40 -19.98
N LEU A 284 41.57 36.84 -19.33
CA LEU A 284 41.14 38.25 -19.35
C LEU A 284 42.19 39.16 -18.73
N SER A 285 42.84 38.77 -17.64
CA SER A 285 43.91 39.56 -17.01
C SER A 285 45.16 39.67 -17.88
N GLU A 286 45.48 38.60 -18.63
CA GLU A 286 46.59 38.60 -19.58
C GLU A 286 46.33 39.54 -20.78
N VAL A 287 45.09 39.54 -21.31
CA VAL A 287 44.63 40.43 -22.37
C VAL A 287 44.70 41.90 -21.92
N GLU A 288 44.24 42.19 -20.69
CA GLU A 288 44.28 43.55 -20.09
C GLU A 288 45.69 44.09 -19.96
N GLN A 289 46.68 43.22 -19.61
CA GLN A 289 48.08 43.59 -19.55
C GLN A 289 48.72 43.84 -20.93
N LYS A 290 48.26 43.13 -21.98
CA LYS A 290 48.87 43.21 -23.33
C LYS A 290 48.25 44.25 -24.23
N CYS A 291 46.96 44.61 -24.08
CA CYS A 291 46.23 45.46 -25.03
C CYS A 291 45.97 46.90 -24.60
N GLY A 292 46.32 47.32 -23.39
CA GLY A 292 46.15 48.70 -22.92
C GLY A 292 44.68 49.18 -22.76
N PRO A 293 44.46 50.47 -22.45
CA PRO A 293 43.16 50.98 -21.96
C PRO A 293 42.00 51.04 -22.99
N LEU A 294 42.24 50.79 -24.28
CA LEU A 294 41.19 50.87 -25.32
C LEU A 294 40.21 49.70 -25.34
N SER A 295 40.51 48.61 -24.63
CA SER A 295 39.64 47.41 -24.53
C SER A 295 38.87 47.34 -23.20
N SER A 296 38.94 48.38 -22.36
CA SER A 296 38.47 48.35 -20.97
C SER A 296 36.98 48.01 -20.81
N ASP A 297 36.11 48.46 -21.72
CA ASP A 297 34.68 48.25 -21.60
C ASP A 297 34.25 46.81 -21.99
N LEU A 298 34.86 46.24 -22.98
CA LEU A 298 34.64 44.83 -23.37
C LEU A 298 35.22 43.88 -22.32
N VAL A 299 36.40 44.15 -21.81
CA VAL A 299 37.01 43.35 -20.75
C VAL A 299 36.22 43.50 -19.44
N ARG A 300 35.73 44.71 -19.17
CA ARG A 300 34.87 44.97 -17.97
C ARG A 300 33.52 44.24 -18.06
N SER A 301 32.86 44.26 -19.22
CA SER A 301 31.60 43.51 -19.43
C SER A 301 31.82 41.99 -19.39
N ALA A 302 32.90 41.48 -19.92
CA ALA A 302 33.26 40.09 -19.82
C ALA A 302 33.61 39.68 -18.38
N LYS A 303 34.33 40.51 -17.62
CA LYS A 303 34.58 40.31 -16.20
C LYS A 303 33.27 40.30 -15.39
N GLN A 304 32.34 41.22 -15.69
CA GLN A 304 31.02 41.23 -15.05
C GLN A 304 30.22 39.97 -15.37
N ALA A 305 30.23 39.50 -16.62
CA ALA A 305 29.57 38.26 -17.01
C ALA A 305 30.16 37.03 -16.28
N VAL A 306 31.48 36.97 -16.12
CA VAL A 306 32.16 35.92 -15.37
C VAL A 306 31.92 36.04 -13.86
N GLN A 307 31.77 37.25 -13.33
CA GLN A 307 31.43 37.48 -11.90
C GLN A 307 30.07 36.90 -11.49
N VAL A 308 29.09 36.83 -12.39
CA VAL A 308 27.80 36.18 -12.13
C VAL A 308 27.99 34.68 -11.84
N TYR A 309 28.94 34.04 -12.51
CA TYR A 309 29.30 32.65 -12.28
C TYR A 309 30.25 32.43 -11.09
N ASP A 310 30.96 33.50 -10.66
CA ASP A 310 31.92 33.47 -9.56
C ASP A 310 31.25 33.76 -8.20
N ALA A 311 29.96 34.05 -8.19
CA ALA A 311 29.14 34.15 -6.99
C ALA A 311 28.88 32.78 -6.36
N ALA A 312 29.89 31.92 -6.35
CA ALA A 312 29.87 30.70 -5.59
C ALA A 312 29.68 31.07 -4.12
N VAL A 313 28.57 30.63 -3.56
CA VAL A 313 28.28 30.85 -2.15
C VAL A 313 29.23 29.98 -1.34
N HIS A 314 30.01 30.62 -0.47
CA HIS A 314 30.93 29.90 0.44
C HIS A 314 30.34 29.88 1.85
N THR A 315 29.58 28.83 2.17
CA THR A 315 29.05 28.62 3.52
C THR A 315 30.00 27.83 4.41
N GLY A 316 31.02 27.21 3.81
CA GLY A 316 31.94 26.29 4.47
C GLY A 316 31.45 24.83 4.44
N ASN A 317 30.27 24.55 3.88
CA ASN A 317 29.75 23.19 3.66
C ASN A 317 29.66 22.92 2.15
N ALA A 318 30.45 21.96 1.66
CA ALA A 318 30.53 21.65 0.24
C ALA A 318 29.20 21.24 -0.41
N THR A 319 28.31 20.60 0.34
CA THR A 319 26.97 20.21 -0.15
C THR A 319 26.11 21.45 -0.34
N LEU A 320 26.09 22.32 0.65
CA LEU A 320 25.30 23.55 0.63
C LEU A 320 25.83 24.54 -0.41
N ASP A 321 27.16 24.68 -0.53
CA ASP A 321 27.79 25.51 -1.53
C ASP A 321 27.43 25.07 -2.96
N THR A 322 27.45 23.75 -3.20
CA THR A 322 27.04 23.14 -4.47
C THR A 322 25.58 23.45 -4.78
N PHE A 323 24.69 23.19 -3.82
CA PHE A 323 23.24 23.39 -3.94
C PHE A 323 22.90 24.86 -4.20
N LEU A 324 23.42 25.78 -3.38
CA LEU A 324 23.13 27.21 -3.50
C LEU A 324 23.64 27.78 -4.81
N THR A 325 24.81 27.36 -5.28
CA THR A 325 25.35 27.79 -6.58
C THR A 325 24.43 27.33 -7.72
N GLU A 326 24.00 26.07 -7.71
CA GLU A 326 23.11 25.52 -8.74
C GLU A 326 21.75 26.26 -8.75
N LYS A 327 21.11 26.39 -7.59
CA LYS A 327 19.77 27.02 -7.50
C LYS A 327 19.84 28.52 -7.79
N ASN A 328 20.90 29.18 -7.41
CA ASN A 328 21.10 30.62 -7.76
C ASN A 328 21.19 30.82 -9.27
N LEU A 329 21.97 29.98 -9.98
CA LEU A 329 22.06 30.02 -11.45
C LEU A 329 20.68 29.78 -12.10
N LEU A 330 19.91 28.81 -11.58
CA LEU A 330 18.55 28.52 -12.06
C LEU A 330 17.61 29.73 -11.81
N CYS A 331 17.61 30.26 -10.62
CA CYS A 331 16.77 31.43 -10.26
C CYS A 331 17.11 32.67 -11.12
N VAL A 332 18.40 32.94 -11.37
CA VAL A 332 18.84 34.04 -12.27
C VAL A 332 18.30 33.82 -13.68
N ARG A 333 18.36 32.60 -14.21
CA ARG A 333 17.83 32.28 -15.53
C ARG A 333 16.33 32.49 -15.64
N GLU A 334 15.58 32.11 -14.62
CA GLU A 334 14.11 32.24 -14.53
C GLU A 334 13.66 33.63 -14.01
N LYS A 335 14.61 34.58 -13.78
CA LYS A 335 14.37 35.93 -13.24
C LYS A 335 13.77 35.98 -11.82
N ILE A 336 13.98 34.91 -11.06
CA ILE A 336 13.54 34.79 -9.66
C ILE A 336 14.62 35.40 -8.75
N ARG A 337 14.21 36.23 -7.78
CA ARG A 337 15.13 36.75 -6.76
C ARG A 337 15.27 35.77 -5.61
N LEU A 338 16.43 35.13 -5.48
CA LEU A 338 16.74 34.23 -4.37
C LEU A 338 17.47 35.00 -3.26
N SER A 339 16.89 35.06 -2.07
CA SER A 339 17.53 35.54 -0.85
C SER A 339 17.89 34.35 0.03
N CYS A 340 19.15 34.26 0.45
CA CYS A 340 19.61 33.12 1.25
C CYS A 340 20.33 33.63 2.52
N THR A 341 19.92 33.09 3.67
CA THR A 341 20.55 33.36 4.97
C THR A 341 20.97 32.03 5.59
N VAL A 342 22.28 31.82 5.78
CA VAL A 342 22.83 30.61 6.38
C VAL A 342 23.56 30.93 7.67
N SER A 343 23.09 30.36 8.79
CA SER A 343 23.71 30.54 10.11
C SER A 343 23.96 29.18 10.82
N ALA A 344 24.08 28.07 10.06
CA ALA A 344 24.33 26.74 10.57
C ALA A 344 25.82 26.40 10.53
N ARG A 345 26.37 25.87 11.64
CA ARG A 345 27.80 25.53 11.76
C ARG A 345 28.12 24.02 11.69
N ASN A 346 27.20 23.12 12.05
CA ASN A 346 27.42 21.68 12.15
C ASN A 346 26.48 20.86 11.24
N LEU A 347 26.55 21.11 9.93
CA LEU A 347 25.77 20.35 8.95
C LEU A 347 26.35 18.97 8.63
N GLU A 348 27.52 18.62 9.21
CA GLU A 348 28.20 17.33 8.98
C GLU A 348 27.47 16.14 9.62
N GLN A 349 26.56 16.39 10.55
CA GLN A 349 25.74 15.38 11.21
C GLN A 349 24.60 14.84 10.35
N ILE A 350 24.29 15.54 9.25
CA ILE A 350 23.28 15.11 8.28
C ILE A 350 24.00 14.53 7.06
N ASP A 351 23.48 13.40 6.58
CA ASP A 351 23.99 12.80 5.35
C ASP A 351 23.91 13.80 4.19
N ARG A 352 24.96 13.86 3.37
CA ARG A 352 25.07 14.84 2.27
C ARG A 352 23.97 14.68 1.23
N VAL A 353 23.54 13.45 0.98
CA VAL A 353 22.49 13.16 0.01
C VAL A 353 21.14 13.56 0.57
N ASP A 354 20.88 13.28 1.85
CA ASP A 354 19.64 13.65 2.52
C ASP A 354 19.50 15.19 2.61
N LEU A 355 20.58 15.89 2.98
CA LEU A 355 20.58 17.36 3.02
C LEU A 355 20.32 17.95 1.64
N TYR A 356 20.99 17.42 0.61
CA TYR A 356 20.77 17.87 -0.77
C TYR A 356 19.33 17.59 -1.21
N ALA A 357 18.81 16.41 -0.97
CA ALA A 357 17.44 16.03 -1.35
C ALA A 357 16.38 16.89 -0.65
N LEU A 358 16.52 17.16 0.66
CA LEU A 358 15.62 18.05 1.39
C LEU A 358 15.58 19.45 0.80
N LEU A 359 16.76 20.02 0.57
CA LEU A 359 16.88 21.35 0.01
C LEU A 359 16.38 21.44 -1.43
N ASP A 360 16.69 20.41 -2.25
CA ASP A 360 16.33 20.34 -3.66
C ASP A 360 14.81 20.24 -3.83
N THR A 361 14.17 19.29 -3.15
CA THR A 361 12.71 19.10 -3.20
C THR A 361 11.96 20.33 -2.67
N THR A 362 12.44 20.95 -1.57
CA THR A 362 11.83 22.16 -1.01
C THR A 362 11.94 23.33 -1.97
N MET A 363 13.10 23.52 -2.62
CA MET A 363 13.29 24.60 -3.60
C MET A 363 12.55 24.34 -4.92
N GLU A 364 12.38 23.10 -5.37
CA GLU A 364 11.56 22.78 -6.53
C GLU A 364 10.09 23.17 -6.31
N ILE A 365 9.55 22.88 -5.12
CA ILE A 365 8.20 23.33 -4.74
C ILE A 365 8.11 24.87 -4.79
N ALA A 366 9.08 25.56 -4.19
CA ALA A 366 9.09 27.01 -4.15
C ALA A 366 9.24 27.67 -5.53
N ILE A 367 10.12 27.14 -6.38
CA ILE A 367 10.33 27.64 -7.75
C ILE A 367 9.06 27.44 -8.58
N THR A 368 8.43 26.27 -8.49
CA THR A 368 7.18 25.98 -9.20
C THR A 368 6.05 26.91 -8.75
N GLY A 369 5.91 27.14 -7.44
CA GLY A 369 4.92 28.05 -6.89
C GLY A 369 5.11 29.51 -7.34
N VAL A 370 6.35 30.00 -7.32
CA VAL A 370 6.67 31.36 -7.75
C VAL A 370 6.49 31.60 -9.25
N LEU A 371 6.80 30.56 -10.07
CA LEU A 371 6.60 30.64 -11.53
C LEU A 371 5.11 30.70 -11.92
N GLY A 372 4.20 30.23 -11.06
CA GLY A 372 2.76 30.42 -11.20
C GLY A 372 2.28 31.85 -10.94
N CYS A 373 3.13 32.74 -10.40
CA CYS A 373 2.76 34.12 -10.12
C CYS A 373 3.01 35.04 -11.33
N ASP A 374 1.98 35.76 -11.79
CA ASP A 374 2.06 36.70 -12.92
C ASP A 374 2.82 37.99 -12.58
N ASP A 375 2.97 38.34 -11.29
CA ASP A 375 3.58 39.55 -10.83
C ASP A 375 5.11 39.39 -10.63
N PRO A 376 5.97 40.08 -11.42
CA PRO A 376 7.42 39.96 -11.29
C PRO A 376 7.97 40.43 -9.92
N GLU A 377 7.22 41.29 -9.20
CA GLU A 377 7.66 41.76 -7.88
C GLU A 377 7.48 40.67 -6.81
N LYS A 378 6.60 39.68 -7.06
CA LYS A 378 6.34 38.52 -6.20
C LYS A 378 7.24 37.31 -6.50
N GLN A 379 8.06 37.37 -7.55
CA GLN A 379 9.01 36.31 -7.89
C GLN A 379 10.23 36.34 -6.97
N ILE A 380 9.98 36.12 -5.68
CA ILE A 380 11.00 36.11 -4.63
C ILE A 380 10.89 34.84 -3.83
N ILE A 381 12.04 34.20 -3.60
CA ILE A 381 12.19 33.04 -2.70
C ILE A 381 13.16 33.42 -1.60
N SER A 382 12.77 33.22 -0.35
CA SER A 382 13.63 33.43 0.82
C SER A 382 13.96 32.05 1.44
N LEU A 383 15.24 31.67 1.41
CA LEU A 383 15.76 30.49 2.03
C LEU A 383 16.51 30.84 3.30
N SER A 384 16.13 30.26 4.41
CA SER A 384 16.81 30.42 5.70
C SER A 384 17.25 29.07 6.25
N ILE A 385 18.53 28.95 6.62
CA ILE A 385 19.08 27.75 7.25
C ILE A 385 19.74 28.19 8.54
N SER A 386 19.19 27.78 9.65
CA SER A 386 19.69 28.15 10.98
C SER A 386 19.82 26.93 11.87
N GLN A 387 20.80 26.99 12.77
CA GLN A 387 21.00 25.94 13.77
C GLN A 387 20.84 26.54 15.16
N HIS A 388 19.99 25.90 15.96
CA HIS A 388 19.77 26.29 17.35
C HIS A 388 20.01 25.06 18.25
N ARG A 389 21.09 25.07 19.00
CA ARG A 389 21.53 23.90 19.80
C ARG A 389 21.62 22.64 18.92
N ASN A 390 20.78 21.62 19.19
CA ASN A 390 20.70 20.35 18.48
C ASN A 390 19.57 20.32 17.43
N GLN A 391 19.11 21.48 16.97
CA GLN A 391 18.05 21.56 15.95
C GLN A 391 18.56 22.33 14.74
N LEU A 392 18.44 21.74 13.57
CA LEU A 392 18.59 22.41 12.30
C LEU A 392 17.21 22.82 11.82
N LEU A 393 17.03 24.11 11.53
CA LEU A 393 15.83 24.69 10.96
C LEU A 393 16.12 25.13 9.54
N ILE A 394 15.39 24.56 8.58
CA ILE A 394 15.38 24.99 7.18
C ILE A 394 14.01 25.62 6.92
N GLY A 395 13.99 26.88 6.53
CA GLY A 395 12.77 27.62 6.19
C GLY A 395 12.83 28.15 4.76
N VAL A 396 11.76 27.92 3.99
CA VAL A 396 11.58 28.50 2.66
C VAL A 396 10.26 29.25 2.62
N GLU A 397 10.30 30.50 2.20
CA GLU A 397 9.13 31.36 2.06
C GLU A 397 9.05 31.90 0.63
N TYR A 398 7.86 31.85 0.03
CA TYR A 398 7.62 32.25 -1.35
C TYR A 398 6.16 32.65 -1.58
N TYR A 399 5.91 33.41 -2.65
CA TYR A 399 4.56 33.84 -3.03
C TYR A 399 3.87 32.77 -3.87
N VAL A 400 2.56 32.52 -3.64
CA VAL A 400 1.68 31.61 -4.40
C VAL A 400 0.43 32.37 -4.85
N GLN A 401 -0.05 32.11 -6.04
CA GLN A 401 -1.31 32.67 -6.53
C GLN A 401 -2.50 32.05 -5.81
N ALA A 402 -3.44 32.85 -5.36
CA ALA A 402 -4.55 32.40 -4.49
C ALA A 402 -5.48 31.33 -5.10
N ASN A 403 -5.41 31.09 -6.40
CA ASN A 403 -6.21 30.06 -7.07
C ASN A 403 -5.59 28.66 -7.02
N ASP A 404 -4.30 28.52 -6.77
CA ASP A 404 -3.61 27.22 -6.75
C ASP A 404 -3.62 26.56 -5.36
N ALA A 405 -4.09 27.29 -4.34
CA ALA A 405 -4.14 26.79 -2.96
C ALA A 405 -5.19 25.69 -2.70
N VAL A 406 -5.99 25.31 -3.71
CA VAL A 406 -7.14 24.38 -3.52
C VAL A 406 -6.96 23.01 -4.19
N GLU A 407 -6.06 22.85 -5.16
CA GLU A 407 -5.74 21.55 -5.73
C GLU A 407 -4.30 21.15 -5.38
N GLU A 408 -4.14 20.45 -4.25
CA GLU A 408 -2.90 19.69 -3.99
C GLU A 408 -2.71 18.71 -5.17
N SER A 409 -1.79 19.04 -6.08
CA SER A 409 -1.47 18.15 -7.19
C SER A 409 -0.85 16.85 -6.64
N GLU A 410 -1.08 15.71 -7.33
CA GLU A 410 -0.45 14.44 -6.94
C GLU A 410 1.08 14.58 -6.77
N THR A 411 1.69 15.49 -7.52
CA THR A 411 3.12 15.80 -7.48
C THR A 411 3.53 16.50 -6.17
N GLN A 412 2.71 17.41 -5.64
CA GLN A 412 2.97 18.08 -4.36
C GLN A 412 2.83 17.11 -3.18
N ASN A 413 1.86 16.20 -3.24
CA ASN A 413 1.70 15.16 -2.22
C ASN A 413 2.88 14.18 -2.20
N ALA A 414 3.42 13.82 -3.37
CA ALA A 414 4.61 12.99 -3.47
C ALA A 414 5.85 13.69 -2.88
N ALA A 415 6.07 14.96 -3.23
CA ALA A 415 7.16 15.77 -2.71
C ALA A 415 7.08 15.92 -1.18
N LYS A 416 5.88 16.18 -0.63
CA LYS A 416 5.66 16.26 0.81
C LYS A 416 5.98 14.94 1.51
N SER A 417 5.56 13.81 0.95
CA SER A 417 5.86 12.48 1.50
C SER A 417 7.37 12.19 1.51
N GLU A 418 8.10 12.60 0.47
CA GLU A 418 9.56 12.49 0.41
C GLU A 418 10.23 13.30 1.52
N LEU A 419 9.83 14.55 1.68
CA LEU A 419 10.34 15.42 2.73
C LEU A 419 10.06 14.85 4.13
N GLU A 420 8.81 14.40 4.40
CA GLU A 420 8.42 13.78 5.68
C GLU A 420 9.24 12.54 5.99
N TRP A 421 9.52 11.71 4.98
CA TRP A 421 10.31 10.51 5.16
C TRP A 421 11.77 10.83 5.52
N ILE A 422 12.40 11.77 4.80
CA ILE A 422 13.79 12.17 5.10
C ILE A 422 13.86 12.84 6.48
N ALA A 423 12.96 13.77 6.80
CA ALA A 423 12.92 14.41 8.10
C ALA A 423 12.74 13.43 9.24
N GLY A 424 11.89 12.39 9.06
CA GLY A 424 11.66 11.32 10.03
C GLY A 424 12.92 10.53 10.40
N ARG A 425 13.89 10.38 9.49
CA ARG A 425 15.19 9.74 9.79
C ARG A 425 16.01 10.51 10.84
N TYR A 426 15.79 11.81 10.94
CA TYR A 426 16.46 12.72 11.88
C TYR A 426 15.53 13.14 13.02
N ASN A 427 14.51 12.34 13.35
CA ASN A 427 13.48 12.67 14.34
C ASN A 427 12.89 14.07 14.16
N GLY A 428 12.83 14.51 12.91
CA GLY A 428 12.40 15.85 12.51
C GLY A 428 10.92 15.93 12.19
N ASN A 429 10.46 17.14 11.92
CA ASN A 429 9.09 17.43 11.52
C ASN A 429 9.06 18.49 10.41
N ILE A 430 8.00 18.48 9.61
CA ILE A 430 7.76 19.46 8.55
C ILE A 430 6.43 20.16 8.80
N GLN A 431 6.45 21.47 8.66
CA GLN A 431 5.26 22.29 8.74
C GLN A 431 5.15 23.14 7.48
N ILE A 432 4.03 23.00 6.78
CA ILE A 432 3.68 23.81 5.61
C ILE A 432 2.49 24.68 6.01
N SER A 433 2.59 25.98 5.79
CA SER A 433 1.52 26.93 6.08
C SER A 433 1.43 27.96 4.97
N CYS A 434 0.22 28.35 4.61
CA CYS A 434 -0.06 29.42 3.64
C CYS A 434 -0.85 30.52 4.35
N ASP A 435 -0.33 31.73 4.32
CA ASP A 435 -0.97 32.90 4.92
C ASP A 435 -0.76 34.13 4.02
N GLY A 436 -1.88 34.76 3.64
CA GLY A 436 -1.84 35.98 2.84
C GLY A 436 -1.19 35.86 1.46
N GLY A 437 -1.22 34.65 0.83
CA GLY A 437 -0.59 34.36 -0.46
C GLY A 437 0.93 34.14 -0.34
N ILE A 438 1.43 33.93 0.87
CA ILE A 438 2.81 33.51 1.13
C ILE A 438 2.76 32.08 1.69
N GLU A 439 3.38 31.17 1.01
CA GLU A 439 3.58 29.82 1.50
C GLU A 439 4.93 29.72 2.21
N ARG A 440 4.91 29.00 3.36
CA ARG A 440 6.07 28.79 4.22
C ARG A 440 6.24 27.31 4.47
N ILE A 441 7.42 26.80 4.17
CA ILE A 441 7.82 25.43 4.46
C ILE A 441 8.91 25.47 5.52
N TYR A 442 8.65 24.91 6.69
CA TYR A 442 9.62 24.78 7.77
C TYR A 442 9.94 23.32 8.03
N ILE A 443 11.22 22.99 7.97
CA ILE A 443 11.75 21.66 8.27
C ILE A 443 12.63 21.79 9.50
N VAL A 444 12.31 21.02 10.53
CA VAL A 444 13.10 20.94 11.77
C VAL A 444 13.71 19.55 11.84
N LEU A 445 15.03 19.47 11.94
CA LEU A 445 15.75 18.20 12.10
C LEU A 445 16.49 18.24 13.45
N LEU A 446 16.49 17.11 14.14
CA LEU A 446 17.30 16.94 15.36
C LEU A 446 18.69 16.45 14.96
N THR A 447 19.71 17.21 15.33
CA THR A 447 21.13 16.87 15.18
C THR A 447 21.65 16.43 16.53
N GLU A 448 22.12 15.17 16.65
CA GLU A 448 22.68 14.65 17.91
C GLU A 448 24.01 15.29 18.30
#